data_3f61ba2149a8ea59d63eaad2e8522d1b
#
_entry.id   3f61ba2149a8ea59d63eaad2e8522d1b
#
_cell.length_a   1.000
_cell.length_b   1.000
_cell.length_c   1.000
_cell.angle_alpha   90.00
_cell.angle_beta   90.00
_cell.angle_gamma   90.00
#
_symmetry.space_group_name_H-M   'P 1'
#
loop_
_entity.id
_entity.type
_entity.pdbx_description
1 polymer ?
#
loop_
_entity_poly.entity_id
_entity_poly.type
_entity_poly.pdbx_seq_one_letter_code
_entity_poly.pdbx_strand_id
1 'polypeptide(L)'
;MRSFKLLKNIILSVMMLALPMGLLAQSNLKQILERGELRVGTTGDWNPMTLIDPATQKREGFDIDVATALAADMGVKVVFVPTTWKTLVNGIVADKYDMSTSASLSPKRALVAGYSKSYFAVVDVPLMNRSSAGKYNSWEDLNSPSVTGAVTMGTVQEKRARALFNKAKIITVSAPARDYQEVLAGRADASMTSNLEAANLVKNF
;
A
#
# COMPACT_ATOMS: atom_id res chain seq x y z
N MET A 1 -47.33 24.98 -43.62
CA MET A 1 -47.25 23.51 -43.41
C MET A 1 -45.87 22.92 -43.55
N ARG A 2 -44.96 23.43 -44.40
CA ARG A 2 -43.57 22.89 -44.52
C ARG A 2 -42.67 23.13 -43.30
N SER A 3 -42.78 24.28 -42.65
CA SER A 3 -41.96 24.64 -41.50
C SER A 3 -42.22 23.75 -40.26
N PHE A 4 -43.46 23.31 -40.05
CA PHE A 4 -43.84 22.47 -38.90
C PHE A 4 -43.27 21.02 -39.03
N LYS A 5 -43.12 20.49 -40.24
CA LYS A 5 -42.51 19.17 -40.49
C LYS A 5 -41.00 19.20 -40.28
N LEU A 6 -40.31 20.30 -40.65
CA LEU A 6 -38.90 20.47 -40.41
C LEU A 6 -38.58 20.53 -38.89
N LEU A 7 -39.35 21.27 -38.12
CA LEU A 7 -39.17 21.40 -36.68
C LEU A 7 -39.41 20.08 -35.96
N LYS A 8 -40.39 19.29 -36.38
CA LYS A 8 -40.69 17.97 -35.80
C LYS A 8 -39.58 16.96 -36.08
N ASN A 9 -38.97 17.00 -37.26
CA ASN A 9 -37.84 16.12 -37.59
C ASN A 9 -36.55 16.51 -36.87
N ILE A 10 -36.30 17.80 -36.62
CA ILE A 10 -35.16 18.28 -35.86
C ILE A 10 -35.28 17.86 -34.37
N ILE A 11 -36.48 17.99 -33.79
CA ILE A 11 -36.73 17.57 -32.41
C ILE A 11 -36.60 16.04 -32.26
N LEU A 12 -37.08 15.27 -33.22
CA LEU A 12 -36.91 13.78 -33.19
C LEU A 12 -35.47 13.35 -33.37
N SER A 13 -34.66 14.05 -34.18
CA SER A 13 -33.22 13.78 -34.35
C SER A 13 -32.41 14.16 -33.10
N VAL A 14 -32.74 15.22 -32.40
CA VAL A 14 -32.08 15.66 -31.15
C VAL A 14 -32.46 14.72 -30.00
N MET A 15 -33.69 14.20 -29.98
CA MET A 15 -34.11 13.23 -28.94
C MET A 15 -33.50 11.85 -29.12
N MET A 16 -33.06 11.48 -30.33
CA MET A 16 -32.34 10.21 -30.60
C MET A 16 -30.86 10.29 -30.25
N LEU A 17 -30.25 11.48 -30.10
CA LEU A 17 -28.88 11.68 -29.66
C LEU A 17 -28.72 11.77 -28.13
N ALA A 18 -29.83 11.89 -27.40
CA ALA A 18 -29.84 11.86 -25.93
C ALA A 18 -30.17 10.44 -25.40
N LEU A 19 -29.60 9.40 -26.00
CA LEU A 19 -29.42 8.15 -25.28
C LEU A 19 -28.52 8.49 -24.08
N PRO A 20 -28.99 8.32 -22.84
CA PRO A 20 -28.07 8.37 -21.74
C PRO A 20 -27.06 7.26 -22.05
N MET A 21 -25.84 7.64 -22.41
CA MET A 21 -24.69 6.78 -22.16
C MET A 21 -24.67 6.63 -20.63
N GLY A 22 -25.52 5.73 -20.14
CA GLY A 22 -25.34 5.18 -18.81
C GLY A 22 -23.92 4.63 -18.84
N LEU A 23 -23.01 5.41 -18.35
CA LEU A 23 -21.77 4.88 -17.80
C LEU A 23 -22.25 3.89 -16.74
N LEU A 24 -22.54 2.67 -17.17
CA LEU A 24 -22.59 1.52 -16.29
C LEU A 24 -21.18 1.49 -15.72
N ALA A 25 -21.03 2.06 -14.53
CA ALA A 25 -19.83 1.85 -13.73
C ALA A 25 -19.70 0.33 -13.58
N GLN A 26 -18.98 -0.27 -14.51
CA GLN A 26 -18.76 -1.70 -14.52
C GLN A 26 -17.99 -2.00 -13.25
N SER A 27 -18.52 -2.83 -12.38
CA SER A 27 -17.83 -3.13 -11.13
C SER A 27 -16.45 -3.71 -11.48
N ASN A 28 -15.42 -3.31 -10.75
CA ASN A 28 -14.08 -3.85 -10.93
C ASN A 28 -14.06 -5.38 -10.86
N LEU A 29 -14.93 -5.97 -10.04
CA LEU A 29 -15.09 -7.42 -9.94
C LEU A 29 -15.52 -8.04 -11.28
N LYS A 30 -16.49 -7.46 -11.98
CA LYS A 30 -16.91 -7.95 -13.29
C LYS A 30 -15.75 -7.93 -14.30
N GLN A 31 -15.00 -6.83 -14.32
CA GLN A 31 -13.83 -6.71 -15.21
C GLN A 31 -12.74 -7.74 -14.89
N ILE A 32 -12.50 -8.03 -13.61
CA ILE A 32 -11.55 -9.06 -13.17
C ILE A 32 -11.98 -10.44 -13.67
N LEU A 33 -13.25 -10.79 -13.47
CA LEU A 33 -13.81 -12.08 -13.90
C LEU A 33 -13.80 -12.25 -15.42
N GLU A 34 -14.17 -11.20 -16.18
CA GLU A 34 -14.14 -11.22 -17.64
C GLU A 34 -12.72 -11.31 -18.20
N ARG A 35 -11.74 -10.65 -17.56
CA ARG A 35 -10.33 -10.72 -17.93
C ARG A 35 -9.68 -12.04 -17.52
N GLY A 36 -10.22 -12.74 -16.54
CA GLY A 36 -9.66 -13.97 -15.97
C GLY A 36 -8.38 -13.75 -15.13
N GLU A 37 -8.12 -12.52 -14.70
CA GLU A 37 -6.92 -12.17 -13.95
C GLU A 37 -7.23 -11.16 -12.83
N LEU A 38 -6.69 -11.43 -11.62
CA LEU A 38 -6.64 -10.53 -10.48
C LEU A 38 -5.23 -9.90 -10.41
N ARG A 39 -5.12 -8.62 -10.72
CA ARG A 39 -3.86 -7.87 -10.61
C ARG A 39 -3.69 -7.39 -9.16
N VAL A 40 -2.57 -7.72 -8.54
CA VAL A 40 -2.28 -7.41 -7.13
C VAL A 40 -1.00 -6.60 -7.01
N GLY A 41 -1.10 -5.36 -6.55
CA GLY A 41 0.05 -4.50 -6.26
C GLY A 41 0.78 -4.98 -5.01
N THR A 42 2.08 -5.26 -5.12
CA THR A 42 2.92 -5.73 -4.00
C THR A 42 4.29 -5.05 -4.01
N THR A 43 4.81 -4.72 -2.82
CA THR A 43 6.11 -4.06 -2.67
C THR A 43 7.28 -5.04 -2.66
N GLY A 44 7.05 -6.26 -2.17
CA GLY A 44 8.08 -7.32 -2.13
C GLY A 44 9.24 -7.09 -1.16
N ASP A 45 9.06 -6.22 -0.16
CA ASP A 45 10.13 -5.78 0.74
C ASP A 45 9.74 -5.81 2.23
N TRP A 46 8.62 -6.44 2.58
CA TRP A 46 8.13 -6.56 3.97
C TRP A 46 8.00 -8.02 4.41
N ASN A 47 9.11 -8.61 4.77
CA ASN A 47 9.19 -9.99 5.26
C ASN A 47 8.57 -10.08 6.69
N PRO A 48 7.71 -11.09 6.99
CA PRO A 48 7.32 -12.25 6.19
C PRO A 48 6.01 -12.07 5.38
N MET A 49 5.49 -10.87 5.25
CA MET A 49 4.21 -10.62 4.57
C MET A 49 4.36 -10.64 3.05
N THR A 50 5.34 -9.93 2.53
CA THR A 50 5.65 -9.89 1.09
C THR A 50 7.16 -9.75 0.90
N LEU A 51 7.75 -10.69 0.18
CA LEU A 51 9.17 -10.77 -0.10
C LEU A 51 9.39 -11.12 -1.57
N ILE A 52 10.39 -10.51 -2.17
CA ILE A 52 11.00 -11.00 -3.41
C ILE A 52 12.31 -11.66 -3.02
N ASP A 53 12.40 -12.96 -3.19
CA ASP A 53 13.64 -13.71 -2.97
C ASP A 53 14.70 -13.19 -3.97
N PRO A 54 15.81 -12.65 -3.50
CA PRO A 54 16.81 -12.04 -4.38
C PRO A 54 17.52 -13.05 -5.30
N ALA A 55 17.59 -14.32 -4.92
CA ALA A 55 18.24 -15.35 -5.70
C ALA A 55 17.32 -15.93 -6.79
N THR A 56 16.06 -16.16 -6.46
CA THR A 56 15.10 -16.82 -7.35
C THR A 56 14.13 -15.86 -8.03
N GLN A 57 14.05 -14.60 -7.56
CA GLN A 57 13.08 -13.57 -7.97
C GLN A 57 11.62 -13.99 -7.75
N LYS A 58 11.38 -15.06 -6.99
CA LYS A 58 10.04 -15.49 -6.61
C LYS A 58 9.47 -14.57 -5.53
N ARG A 59 8.17 -14.36 -5.61
CA ARG A 59 7.41 -13.69 -4.56
C ARG A 59 6.92 -14.71 -3.55
N GLU A 60 7.11 -14.38 -2.28
CA GLU A 60 6.79 -15.25 -1.15
C GLU A 60 6.20 -14.41 -0.02
N GLY A 61 5.48 -15.05 0.89
CA GLY A 61 4.97 -14.46 2.10
C GLY A 61 3.46 -14.57 2.25
N PHE A 62 3.00 -14.29 3.46
CA PHE A 62 1.60 -14.44 3.84
C PHE A 62 0.63 -13.70 2.89
N ASP A 63 0.93 -12.47 2.52
CA ASP A 63 0.08 -11.69 1.62
C ASP A 63 0.07 -12.24 0.18
N ILE A 64 1.15 -12.89 -0.24
CA ILE A 64 1.23 -13.57 -1.53
C ILE A 64 0.31 -14.79 -1.53
N ASP A 65 0.32 -15.57 -0.44
CA ASP A 65 -0.54 -16.74 -0.29
C ASP A 65 -2.02 -16.34 -0.20
N VAL A 66 -2.35 -15.30 0.56
CA VAL A 66 -3.72 -14.75 0.68
C VAL A 66 -4.24 -14.30 -0.69
N ALA A 67 -3.44 -13.54 -1.45
CA ALA A 67 -3.86 -13.06 -2.77
C ALA A 67 -4.00 -14.22 -3.77
N THR A 68 -3.15 -15.23 -3.67
CA THR A 68 -3.20 -16.42 -4.52
C THR A 68 -4.45 -17.25 -4.21
N ALA A 69 -4.76 -17.47 -2.92
CA ALA A 69 -5.98 -18.16 -2.52
C ALA A 69 -7.25 -17.41 -2.96
N LEU A 70 -7.28 -16.09 -2.77
CA LEU A 70 -8.41 -15.26 -3.22
C LEU A 70 -8.63 -15.38 -4.74
N ALA A 71 -7.57 -15.30 -5.54
CA ALA A 71 -7.69 -15.45 -6.99
C ALA A 71 -8.20 -16.86 -7.38
N ALA A 72 -7.73 -17.91 -6.69
CA ALA A 72 -8.22 -19.27 -6.89
C ALA A 72 -9.71 -19.40 -6.56
N ASP A 73 -10.17 -18.85 -5.43
CA ASP A 73 -11.59 -18.83 -5.05
C ASP A 73 -12.47 -18.07 -6.05
N MET A 74 -11.89 -17.05 -6.70
CA MET A 74 -12.57 -16.30 -7.77
C MET A 74 -12.51 -17.01 -9.14
N GLY A 75 -11.79 -18.12 -9.26
CA GLY A 75 -11.59 -18.83 -10.53
C GLY A 75 -10.75 -18.06 -11.57
N VAL A 76 -9.86 -17.17 -11.11
CA VAL A 76 -9.00 -16.34 -11.96
C VAL A 76 -7.51 -16.55 -11.63
N LYS A 77 -6.62 -16.11 -12.51
CA LYS A 77 -5.18 -16.11 -12.24
C LYS A 77 -4.78 -14.90 -11.39
N VAL A 78 -3.83 -15.06 -10.47
CA VAL A 78 -3.21 -13.93 -9.80
C VAL A 78 -2.03 -13.39 -10.63
N VAL A 79 -1.94 -12.06 -10.74
CA VAL A 79 -0.83 -11.36 -11.39
C VAL A 79 -0.28 -10.33 -10.42
N PHE A 80 0.94 -10.53 -9.94
CA PHE A 80 1.58 -9.58 -9.03
C PHE A 80 2.27 -8.46 -9.79
N VAL A 81 1.88 -7.22 -9.48
CA VAL A 81 2.41 -5.99 -10.09
C VAL A 81 3.35 -5.29 -9.11
N PRO A 82 4.63 -5.09 -9.47
CA PRO A 82 5.56 -4.38 -8.59
C PRO A 82 5.11 -2.94 -8.32
N THR A 83 5.20 -2.53 -7.06
CA THR A 83 4.92 -1.15 -6.64
C THR A 83 5.81 -0.76 -5.46
N THR A 84 5.63 0.45 -4.93
CA THR A 84 6.31 0.94 -3.73
C THR A 84 5.29 1.39 -2.69
N TRP A 85 5.68 1.50 -1.44
CA TRP A 85 4.82 2.02 -0.36
C TRP A 85 4.23 3.39 -0.68
N LYS A 86 4.99 4.24 -1.38
CA LYS A 86 4.57 5.57 -1.81
C LYS A 86 3.45 5.53 -2.85
N THR A 87 3.47 4.55 -3.75
CA THR A 87 2.55 4.45 -4.89
C THR A 87 1.47 3.40 -4.71
N LEU A 88 1.49 2.65 -3.60
CA LEU A 88 0.63 1.48 -3.35
C LEU A 88 -0.87 1.76 -3.56
N VAL A 89 -1.41 2.82 -2.99
CA VAL A 89 -2.83 3.16 -3.15
C VAL A 89 -3.10 3.90 -4.46
N ASN A 90 -2.17 4.75 -4.89
CA ASN A 90 -2.31 5.47 -6.15
C ASN A 90 -2.32 4.55 -7.37
N GLY A 91 -1.68 3.38 -7.28
CA GLY A 91 -1.71 2.39 -8.34
C GLY A 91 -3.10 1.78 -8.56
N ILE A 92 -3.90 1.63 -7.51
CA ILE A 92 -5.31 1.22 -7.61
C ILE A 92 -6.12 2.32 -8.30
N VAL A 93 -5.96 3.56 -7.85
CA VAL A 93 -6.66 4.73 -8.43
C VAL A 93 -6.32 4.91 -9.92
N ALA A 94 -5.09 4.60 -10.30
CA ALA A 94 -4.60 4.69 -11.68
C ALA A 94 -4.81 3.40 -12.50
N ASP A 95 -5.60 2.45 -12.01
CA ASP A 95 -5.92 1.17 -12.66
C ASP A 95 -4.68 0.34 -13.08
N LYS A 96 -3.58 0.46 -12.35
CA LYS A 96 -2.39 -0.36 -12.58
C LYS A 96 -2.56 -1.77 -12.05
N TYR A 97 -3.36 -1.92 -11.02
CA TYR A 97 -3.78 -3.19 -10.40
C TYR A 97 -5.12 -3.02 -9.70
N ASP A 98 -5.81 -4.12 -9.50
CA ASP A 98 -7.18 -4.16 -9.00
C ASP A 98 -7.24 -4.02 -7.48
N MET A 99 -6.23 -4.54 -6.79
CA MET A 99 -6.09 -4.47 -5.34
C MET A 99 -4.62 -4.45 -4.90
N SER A 100 -4.43 -4.20 -3.63
CA SER A 100 -3.14 -4.36 -2.96
C SER A 100 -3.37 -4.99 -1.59
N THR A 101 -2.42 -5.78 -1.14
CA THR A 101 -2.31 -6.28 0.23
C THR A 101 -1.44 -5.32 1.07
N SER A 102 -1.32 -5.57 2.37
CA SER A 102 -0.44 -4.84 3.30
C SER A 102 -0.73 -3.34 3.48
N ALA A 103 -1.76 -2.80 2.87
CA ALA A 103 -2.09 -1.39 2.96
C ALA A 103 -2.82 -1.07 4.27
N SER A 104 -2.10 -0.60 5.30
CA SER A 104 -2.73 -0.14 6.54
C SER A 104 -3.81 0.91 6.27
N LEU A 105 -4.96 0.75 6.94
CA LEU A 105 -6.06 1.71 6.87
C LEU A 105 -5.61 3.08 7.41
N SER A 106 -5.91 4.12 6.68
CA SER A 106 -5.81 5.50 7.15
C SER A 106 -6.90 6.36 6.51
N PRO A 107 -7.37 7.45 7.17
CA PRO A 107 -8.42 8.31 6.61
C PRO A 107 -8.08 8.79 5.19
N LYS A 108 -6.85 9.25 4.96
CA LYS A 108 -6.41 9.73 3.65
C LYS A 108 -6.50 8.66 2.55
N ARG A 109 -6.15 7.42 2.86
CA ARG A 109 -6.21 6.30 1.91
C ARG A 109 -7.66 5.85 1.67
N ALA A 110 -8.49 5.83 2.71
CA ALA A 110 -9.90 5.44 2.63
C ALA A 110 -10.75 6.40 1.80
N LEU A 111 -10.32 7.65 1.60
CA LEU A 111 -11.00 8.60 0.71
C LEU A 111 -10.89 8.23 -0.78
N VAL A 112 -9.93 7.40 -1.16
CA VAL A 112 -9.61 7.12 -2.57
C VAL A 112 -9.60 5.63 -2.92
N ALA A 113 -9.65 4.74 -1.94
CA ALA A 113 -9.69 3.29 -2.14
C ALA A 113 -10.57 2.61 -1.10
N GLY A 114 -11.36 1.63 -1.51
CA GLY A 114 -12.12 0.75 -0.62
C GLY A 114 -11.20 -0.18 0.18
N TYR A 115 -11.66 -0.61 1.34
CA TYR A 115 -10.96 -1.56 2.20
C TYR A 115 -11.86 -2.74 2.53
N SER A 116 -11.29 -3.93 2.59
CA SER A 116 -11.93 -5.10 3.20
C SER A 116 -11.95 -4.96 4.73
N LYS A 117 -12.57 -5.91 5.42
CA LYS A 117 -12.30 -6.11 6.84
C LYS A 117 -10.81 -6.43 7.02
N SER A 118 -10.24 -5.96 8.15
CA SER A 118 -8.86 -6.29 8.49
C SER A 118 -8.72 -7.81 8.67
N TYR A 119 -7.78 -8.41 7.99
CA TYR A 119 -7.44 -9.83 8.12
C TYR A 119 -6.14 -10.06 8.92
N PHE A 120 -5.41 -8.98 9.19
CA PHE A 120 -4.20 -9.01 10.01
C PHE A 120 -4.00 -7.70 10.75
N ALA A 121 -3.35 -7.72 11.92
CA ALA A 121 -3.03 -6.53 12.71
C ALA A 121 -1.57 -6.58 13.18
N VAL A 122 -0.93 -5.42 13.12
CA VAL A 122 0.42 -5.20 13.66
C VAL A 122 0.42 -3.96 14.53
N VAL A 123 1.39 -3.88 15.44
CA VAL A 123 1.67 -2.69 16.23
C VAL A 123 3.01 -2.10 15.83
N ASP A 124 3.12 -0.77 15.91
CA ASP A 124 4.39 -0.10 15.67
C ASP A 124 5.31 -0.29 16.89
N VAL A 125 6.56 -0.61 16.61
CA VAL A 125 7.61 -0.76 17.61
C VAL A 125 8.88 -0.04 17.15
N PRO A 126 9.71 0.46 18.09
CA PRO A 126 11.04 0.94 17.75
C PRO A 126 11.98 -0.27 17.56
N LEU A 127 12.74 -0.27 16.48
CA LEU A 127 13.85 -1.18 16.27
C LEU A 127 15.15 -0.41 16.42
N MET A 128 16.01 -0.88 17.31
CA MET A 128 17.27 -0.23 17.66
C MET A 128 18.41 -1.23 17.66
N ASN A 129 19.63 -0.73 17.58
CA ASN A 129 20.81 -1.58 17.75
C ASN A 129 20.86 -2.08 19.21
N ARG A 130 21.32 -3.33 19.40
CA ARG A 130 21.48 -3.93 20.74
C ARG A 130 22.34 -3.06 21.68
N SER A 131 23.34 -2.37 21.14
CA SER A 131 24.18 -1.42 21.89
C SER A 131 23.41 -0.25 22.48
N SER A 132 22.21 0.02 22.02
CA SER A 132 21.31 1.06 22.55
C SER A 132 20.31 0.53 23.59
N ALA A 133 20.42 -0.74 23.98
CA ALA A 133 19.54 -1.33 24.99
C ALA A 133 19.62 -0.55 26.32
N GLY A 134 18.46 -0.17 26.86
CA GLY A 134 18.35 0.63 28.09
C GLY A 134 18.59 2.14 27.90
N LYS A 135 19.00 2.61 26.71
CA LYS A 135 19.16 4.04 26.45
C LYS A 135 17.81 4.76 26.27
N TYR A 136 16.85 4.06 25.66
CA TYR A 136 15.50 4.57 25.40
C TYR A 136 14.48 3.57 25.97
N ASN A 137 13.64 4.03 26.89
CA ASN A 137 12.67 3.18 27.59
C ASN A 137 11.23 3.50 27.22
N SER A 138 11.02 4.59 26.48
CA SER A 138 9.71 5.04 26.02
C SER A 138 9.78 5.67 24.64
N TRP A 139 8.63 5.91 24.01
CA TRP A 139 8.53 6.66 22.78
C TRP A 139 8.95 8.13 22.95
N GLU A 140 8.72 8.69 24.16
CA GLU A 140 9.10 10.05 24.51
C GLU A 140 10.61 10.25 24.52
N ASP A 141 11.39 9.23 24.95
CA ASP A 141 12.85 9.27 24.96
C ASP A 141 13.41 9.38 23.53
N LEU A 142 12.69 8.82 22.54
CA LEU A 142 13.04 8.91 21.13
C LEU A 142 12.71 10.28 20.52
N ASN A 143 11.91 11.12 21.21
CA ASN A 143 11.56 12.46 20.75
C ASN A 143 12.54 13.52 21.27
N SER A 144 13.81 13.36 20.98
CA SER A 144 14.90 14.27 21.41
C SER A 144 15.66 14.82 20.20
N PRO A 145 16.16 16.07 20.26
CA PRO A 145 17.00 16.64 19.20
C PRO A 145 18.27 15.85 18.90
N SER A 146 18.74 15.05 19.87
CA SER A 146 19.91 14.19 19.72
C SER A 146 19.61 12.85 19.04
N VAL A 147 18.34 12.54 18.76
CA VAL A 147 17.89 11.27 18.17
C VAL A 147 17.62 11.44 16.68
N THR A 148 18.13 10.50 15.90
CA THR A 148 17.78 10.34 14.50
C THR A 148 16.91 9.08 14.34
N GLY A 149 15.66 9.25 13.93
CA GLY A 149 14.76 8.16 13.58
C GLY A 149 14.77 7.91 12.06
N ALA A 150 14.68 6.64 11.66
CA ALA A 150 14.53 6.25 10.26
C ALA A 150 13.14 5.68 9.98
N VAL A 151 12.58 6.00 8.83
CA VAL A 151 11.27 5.50 8.38
C VAL A 151 11.28 5.21 6.87
N THR A 152 10.53 4.21 6.46
CA THR A 152 10.35 3.93 5.03
C THR A 152 9.31 4.86 4.43
N MET A 153 9.65 5.51 3.32
CA MET A 153 8.85 6.50 2.61
C MET A 153 7.50 5.93 2.16
N GLY A 154 6.43 6.68 2.38
CA GLY A 154 5.07 6.34 1.94
C GLY A 154 4.31 5.40 2.87
N THR A 155 4.94 4.91 3.94
CA THR A 155 4.30 4.07 4.96
C THR A 155 3.44 4.88 5.93
N VAL A 156 2.60 4.19 6.71
CA VAL A 156 1.89 4.84 7.84
C VAL A 156 2.84 5.16 8.97
N GLN A 157 3.92 4.39 9.14
CA GLN A 157 4.98 4.62 10.11
C GLN A 157 5.67 5.97 9.87
N GLU A 158 5.96 6.33 8.63
CA GLU A 158 6.50 7.67 8.30
C GLU A 158 5.61 8.79 8.85
N LYS A 159 4.30 8.70 8.60
CA LYS A 159 3.35 9.72 9.07
C LYS A 159 3.26 9.79 10.59
N ARG A 160 3.22 8.62 11.25
CA ARG A 160 3.16 8.53 12.71
C ARG A 160 4.43 9.04 13.35
N ALA A 161 5.60 8.65 12.83
CA ALA A 161 6.88 9.14 13.34
C ALA A 161 6.97 10.66 13.25
N ARG A 162 6.59 11.26 12.11
CA ARG A 162 6.59 12.73 11.96
C ARG A 162 5.58 13.44 12.86
N ALA A 163 4.47 12.79 13.21
CA ALA A 163 3.49 13.34 14.14
C ALA A 163 3.92 13.23 15.59
N LEU A 164 4.59 12.14 15.98
CA LEU A 164 4.99 11.85 17.34
C LEU A 164 6.34 12.49 17.72
N PHE A 165 7.28 12.52 16.76
CA PHE A 165 8.66 12.95 17.02
C PHE A 165 8.94 14.32 16.39
N ASN A 166 8.37 15.35 16.99
CA ASN A 166 8.52 16.73 16.52
C ASN A 166 9.86 17.39 16.89
N LYS A 167 10.66 16.76 17.78
CA LYS A 167 11.99 17.22 18.21
C LYS A 167 13.11 16.40 17.56
N ALA A 168 12.89 15.12 17.32
CA ALA A 168 13.88 14.24 16.72
C ALA A 168 14.04 14.51 15.23
N LYS A 169 15.23 14.21 14.70
CA LYS A 169 15.48 14.22 13.27
C LYS A 169 14.88 12.95 12.64
N ILE A 170 13.98 13.09 11.67
CA ILE A 170 13.40 11.94 10.93
C ILE A 170 13.99 11.90 9.53
N ILE A 171 14.73 10.84 9.23
CA ILE A 171 15.21 10.52 7.90
C ILE A 171 14.26 9.54 7.21
N THR A 172 14.08 9.70 5.91
CA THR A 172 13.17 8.88 5.11
C THR A 172 13.95 8.07 4.10
N VAL A 173 13.71 6.78 4.07
CA VAL A 173 14.38 5.83 3.17
C VAL A 173 13.40 5.39 2.07
N SER A 174 13.86 5.43 0.82
CA SER A 174 13.06 5.00 -0.34
C SER A 174 13.39 3.57 -0.73
N ALA A 175 12.35 2.80 -1.15
CA ALA A 175 12.55 1.48 -1.72
C ALA A 175 13.58 1.53 -2.88
N PRO A 176 14.42 0.48 -3.04
CA PRO A 176 14.37 -0.81 -2.35
C PRO A 176 15.02 -0.83 -0.96
N ALA A 177 15.70 0.25 -0.54
CA ALA A 177 16.30 0.34 0.79
C ALA A 177 15.22 0.43 1.87
N ARG A 178 15.57 -0.06 3.06
CA ARG A 178 14.67 -0.10 4.22
C ARG A 178 15.28 0.66 5.39
N ASP A 179 14.41 1.23 6.20
CA ASP A 179 14.75 2.07 7.36
C ASP A 179 15.63 1.36 8.40
N TYR A 180 15.42 0.07 8.64
CA TYR A 180 16.26 -0.70 9.56
C TYR A 180 17.73 -0.76 9.13
N GLN A 181 18.03 -0.64 7.84
CA GLN A 181 19.40 -0.60 7.33
C GLN A 181 20.15 0.64 7.79
N GLU A 182 19.46 1.75 8.03
CA GLU A 182 20.05 2.96 8.62
C GLU A 182 20.45 2.73 10.08
N VAL A 183 19.65 1.95 10.81
CA VAL A 183 19.98 1.56 12.20
C VAL A 183 21.18 0.62 12.24
N LEU A 184 21.21 -0.41 11.38
CA LEU A 184 22.35 -1.33 11.28
C LEU A 184 23.65 -0.61 10.90
N ALA A 185 23.55 0.40 10.05
CA ALA A 185 24.71 1.19 9.62
C ALA A 185 25.10 2.31 10.61
N GLY A 186 24.38 2.47 11.74
CA GLY A 186 24.65 3.50 12.74
C GLY A 186 24.31 4.93 12.29
N ARG A 187 23.53 5.09 11.20
CA ARG A 187 23.08 6.40 10.71
C ARG A 187 21.76 6.86 11.33
N ALA A 188 21.03 5.93 11.98
CA ALA A 188 19.85 6.23 12.78
C ALA A 188 19.96 5.52 14.13
N ASP A 189 19.40 6.14 15.18
CA ASP A 189 19.31 5.56 16.52
C ASP A 189 18.20 4.51 16.61
N ALA A 190 17.10 4.73 15.89
CA ALA A 190 15.96 3.83 15.83
C ALA A 190 15.24 3.89 14.48
N SER A 191 14.55 2.81 14.10
CA SER A 191 13.51 2.85 13.07
C SER A 191 12.16 2.54 13.67
N MET A 192 11.08 3.14 13.11
CA MET A 192 9.71 2.79 13.46
C MET A 192 9.20 1.74 12.49
N THR A 193 9.08 0.52 12.96
CA THR A 193 8.63 -0.63 12.15
C THR A 193 7.48 -1.37 12.83
N SER A 194 7.02 -2.48 12.25
CA SER A 194 6.02 -3.34 12.89
C SER A 194 6.67 -4.36 13.82
N ASN A 195 5.92 -4.79 14.85
CA ASN A 195 6.35 -5.89 15.73
C ASN A 195 6.69 -7.16 14.93
N LEU A 196 5.99 -7.43 13.83
CA LEU A 196 6.22 -8.59 12.98
C LEU A 196 7.56 -8.50 12.25
N GLU A 197 7.83 -7.37 11.60
CA GLU A 197 9.12 -7.13 10.92
C GLU A 197 10.27 -7.09 11.92
N ALA A 198 10.09 -6.41 13.06
CA ALA A 198 11.10 -6.36 14.11
C ALA A 198 11.46 -7.76 14.62
N ALA A 199 10.46 -8.62 14.89
CA ALA A 199 10.68 -9.99 15.33
C ALA A 199 11.47 -10.82 14.29
N ASN A 200 11.14 -10.64 13.01
CA ASN A 200 11.85 -11.31 11.92
C ASN A 200 13.29 -10.81 11.78
N LEU A 201 13.53 -9.52 11.91
CA LEU A 201 14.87 -8.93 11.83
C LEU A 201 15.75 -9.37 13.01
N VAL A 202 15.23 -9.30 14.24
CA VAL A 202 15.98 -9.74 15.45
C VAL A 202 16.34 -11.22 15.41
N LYS A 203 15.56 -12.05 14.70
CA LYS A 203 15.88 -13.47 14.51
C LYS A 203 17.03 -13.69 13.53
N ASN A 204 17.21 -12.80 12.55
CA ASN A 204 18.15 -12.97 11.44
C ASN A 204 19.43 -12.14 11.59
N PHE A 205 19.46 -11.17 12.52
CA PHE A 205 20.61 -10.30 12.84
C PHE A 205 20.88 -10.29 14.35
#